data_8a674310d95a946be9b5a87ff498edf7
#
_entry.id   8a674310d95a946be9b5a87ff498edf7
#
_cell.length_a   1.000
_cell.length_b   1.000
_cell.length_c   1.000
_cell.angle_alpha   90.00
_cell.angle_beta   90.00
_cell.angle_gamma   90.00
#
_symmetry.space_group_name_H-M   'P 1'
#
loop_
_entity.id
_entity.type
_entity.pdbx_description
1 polymer ?
#
loop_
_entity_poly.entity_id
_entity_poly.type
_entity_poly.pdbx_seq_one_letter_code
_entity_poly.pdbx_strand_id
1 'polypeptide(L)'
;IVRINGKRIIGLSVYKEMRFNTVKVVDGVIRRLAVIEQALPGYRFQVITNQGTFIKNAIGEVKSSAVLGIILAVVILFVFLRRLGTTLIVSLAIPISIVATFNLMFFNHLTLNIMTLGGLALGAGMLVDNAIVVIESIFRNQEKGMTIREAAIAGTSEVAGAVIASTLTTIVVFLPIVYLHGASGELFKDQAWTVTFSLVSSLFVAILVIPMLYDRITGRQDRGAGGGTRGGNGIRITGYSPLLRTLLRRRWVVIGCALMLLVIAGLLVPFIGTEFMPRAGSKAFSAVIKLPEGTPLERTASAVGNLEDLMHTISQDSLCTIYSHVGSGSGSENDIFEGENTAVMKVILSPSCPVPPEEVMAQFVQATEDTEGLE
;
A
#
# COMPACT_ATOMS: atom_id res chain seq x y z
N ILE A 1 19.40 -25.85 -17.81
CA ILE A 1 20.58 -25.87 -16.89
C ILE A 1 20.39 -24.73 -15.88
N VAL A 2 20.53 -25.03 -14.59
CA VAL A 2 20.43 -24.04 -13.52
C VAL A 2 21.79 -23.82 -12.86
N ARG A 3 22.15 -22.55 -12.62
CA ARG A 3 23.42 -22.14 -12.02
C ARG A 3 23.22 -21.09 -10.93
N ILE A 4 24.11 -21.09 -9.95
CA ILE A 4 24.28 -20.00 -8.98
C ILE A 4 25.76 -19.62 -8.95
N ASN A 5 26.06 -18.36 -9.20
CA ASN A 5 27.43 -17.83 -9.20
C ASN A 5 28.37 -18.75 -10.01
N GLY A 6 28.00 -19.10 -11.23
CA GLY A 6 28.76 -19.98 -12.12
C GLY A 6 28.68 -21.49 -11.80
N LYS A 7 28.21 -21.89 -10.61
CA LYS A 7 28.16 -23.30 -10.21
C LYS A 7 26.82 -23.94 -10.56
N ARG A 8 26.88 -25.14 -11.14
CA ARG A 8 25.70 -25.93 -11.51
C ARG A 8 25.00 -26.42 -10.25
N ILE A 9 23.67 -26.21 -10.19
CA ILE A 9 22.84 -26.58 -9.04
C ILE A 9 21.55 -27.26 -9.50
N ILE A 10 20.78 -27.77 -8.51
CA ILE A 10 19.42 -28.24 -8.73
C ILE A 10 18.48 -27.13 -8.27
N GLY A 11 17.70 -26.58 -9.20
CA GLY A 11 16.65 -25.60 -8.92
C GLY A 11 15.38 -26.32 -8.47
N LEU A 12 14.78 -25.88 -7.35
CA LEU A 12 13.51 -26.37 -6.85
C LEU A 12 12.49 -25.22 -6.80
N SER A 13 11.45 -25.32 -7.62
CA SER A 13 10.33 -24.38 -7.60
C SER A 13 9.15 -24.96 -6.86
N VAL A 14 8.66 -24.25 -5.84
CA VAL A 14 7.51 -24.68 -5.04
C VAL A 14 6.32 -23.79 -5.35
N TYR A 15 5.27 -24.37 -5.90
CA TYR A 15 4.02 -23.68 -6.23
C TYR A 15 2.96 -23.95 -5.17
N LYS A 16 2.16 -22.93 -4.86
CA LYS A 16 1.00 -23.05 -3.98
C LYS A 16 -0.29 -23.06 -4.78
N GLU A 17 -1.31 -23.71 -4.31
CA GLU A 17 -2.68 -23.52 -4.81
C GLU A 17 -3.22 -22.13 -4.40
N MET A 18 -4.06 -21.52 -5.27
CA MET A 18 -4.58 -20.15 -5.06
C MET A 18 -5.30 -19.96 -3.72
N ARG A 19 -6.01 -20.97 -3.23
CA ARG A 19 -6.79 -20.91 -1.98
C ARG A 19 -5.95 -20.84 -0.69
N PHE A 20 -4.65 -21.14 -0.73
CA PHE A 20 -3.82 -21.14 0.47
C PHE A 20 -3.10 -19.80 0.68
N ASN A 21 -2.91 -19.44 1.96
CA ASN A 21 -2.18 -18.23 2.34
C ASN A 21 -0.69 -18.39 2.05
N THR A 22 -0.15 -17.50 1.20
CA THR A 22 1.24 -17.55 0.73
C THR A 22 2.25 -17.52 1.87
N VAL A 23 2.05 -16.66 2.87
CA VAL A 23 2.96 -16.53 4.00
C VAL A 23 3.03 -17.82 4.83
N LYS A 24 1.86 -18.40 5.13
CA LYS A 24 1.80 -19.68 5.90
C LYS A 24 2.44 -20.84 5.15
N VAL A 25 2.22 -20.91 3.82
CA VAL A 25 2.83 -21.97 2.99
C VAL A 25 4.34 -21.81 2.95
N VAL A 26 4.83 -20.62 2.69
CA VAL A 26 6.28 -20.32 2.66
C VAL A 26 6.95 -20.63 4.00
N ASP A 27 6.34 -20.21 5.12
CA ASP A 27 6.87 -20.54 6.46
C ASP A 27 6.89 -22.06 6.74
N GLY A 28 5.91 -22.78 6.20
CA GLY A 28 5.86 -24.23 6.28
C GLY A 28 6.98 -24.90 5.45
N VAL A 29 7.20 -24.39 4.24
CA VAL A 29 8.26 -24.88 3.34
C VAL A 29 9.63 -24.65 3.95
N ILE A 30 9.92 -23.41 4.42
CA ILE A 30 11.22 -23.07 5.02
C ILE A 30 11.53 -23.95 6.23
N ARG A 31 10.53 -24.19 7.09
CA ARG A 31 10.71 -25.10 8.26
C ARG A 31 11.00 -26.53 7.82
N ARG A 32 10.35 -27.03 6.76
CA ARG A 32 10.62 -28.37 6.24
C ARG A 32 11.97 -28.47 5.55
N LEU A 33 12.39 -27.43 4.81
CA LEU A 33 13.73 -27.38 4.20
C LEU A 33 14.83 -27.47 5.26
N ALA A 34 14.69 -26.78 6.39
CA ALA A 34 15.67 -26.86 7.49
C ALA A 34 15.76 -28.30 8.08
N VAL A 35 14.66 -29.04 8.16
CA VAL A 35 14.66 -30.43 8.60
C VAL A 35 15.31 -31.35 7.57
N ILE A 36 15.03 -31.13 6.28
CA ILE A 36 15.62 -31.91 5.18
C ILE A 36 17.14 -31.65 5.10
N GLU A 37 17.58 -30.42 5.30
CA GLU A 37 19.01 -30.07 5.31
C GLU A 37 19.78 -30.82 6.40
N GLN A 38 19.15 -30.98 7.59
CA GLN A 38 19.73 -31.81 8.67
C GLN A 38 19.77 -33.30 8.33
N ALA A 39 18.78 -33.78 7.56
CA ALA A 39 18.69 -35.19 7.17
C ALA A 39 19.59 -35.56 5.97
N LEU A 40 20.05 -34.57 5.20
CA LEU A 40 20.89 -34.76 4.01
C LEU A 40 22.25 -34.05 4.18
N PRO A 41 23.20 -34.65 4.90
CA PRO A 41 24.53 -34.05 5.09
C PRO A 41 25.23 -33.88 3.75
N GLY A 42 25.72 -32.67 3.48
CA GLY A 42 26.39 -32.31 2.22
C GLY A 42 25.53 -31.51 1.23
N TYR A 43 24.24 -31.36 1.47
CA TYR A 43 23.36 -30.48 0.71
C TYR A 43 23.07 -29.19 1.50
N ARG A 44 23.05 -28.05 0.81
CA ARG A 44 22.62 -26.78 1.36
C ARG A 44 21.50 -26.21 0.51
N PHE A 45 20.46 -25.68 1.15
CA PHE A 45 19.37 -25.01 0.47
C PHE A 45 19.58 -23.50 0.53
N GLN A 46 19.59 -22.86 -0.63
CA GLN A 46 19.61 -21.41 -0.73
C GLN A 46 18.27 -20.92 -1.31
N VAL A 47 17.60 -20.06 -0.56
CA VAL A 47 16.32 -19.47 -1.02
C VAL A 47 16.63 -18.27 -1.91
N ILE A 48 16.34 -18.37 -3.19
CA ILE A 48 16.59 -17.33 -4.19
C ILE A 48 15.45 -16.32 -4.26
N THR A 49 14.22 -16.80 -4.20
CA THR A 49 13.02 -15.96 -4.26
C THR A 49 12.05 -16.38 -3.18
N ASN A 50 11.59 -15.42 -2.40
CA ASN A 50 10.64 -15.64 -1.30
C ASN A 50 9.53 -14.59 -1.34
N GLN A 51 8.41 -14.94 -1.97
CA GLN A 51 7.24 -14.06 -2.01
C GLN A 51 6.64 -13.80 -0.62
N GLY A 52 6.77 -14.76 0.31
CA GLY A 52 6.26 -14.60 1.67
C GLY A 52 6.98 -13.51 2.47
N THR A 53 8.29 -13.34 2.28
CA THR A 53 9.04 -12.25 2.91
C THR A 53 8.62 -10.90 2.37
N PHE A 54 8.44 -10.79 1.05
CA PHE A 54 7.95 -9.56 0.43
C PHE A 54 6.59 -9.15 1.00
N ILE A 55 5.64 -10.09 1.07
CA ILE A 55 4.31 -9.85 1.64
C ILE A 55 4.40 -9.46 3.12
N LYS A 56 5.23 -10.14 3.92
CA LYS A 56 5.42 -9.82 5.35
C LYS A 56 5.96 -8.41 5.54
N ASN A 57 6.96 -8.02 4.75
CA ASN A 57 7.54 -6.69 4.81
C ASN A 57 6.51 -5.61 4.43
N ALA A 58 5.78 -5.82 3.33
CA ALA A 58 4.73 -4.92 2.90
C ALA A 58 3.62 -4.77 3.97
N ILE A 59 3.17 -5.87 4.59
CA ILE A 59 2.22 -5.85 5.71
C ILE A 59 2.81 -5.08 6.89
N GLY A 60 4.09 -5.28 7.21
CA GLY A 60 4.80 -4.58 8.27
C GLY A 60 4.84 -3.07 8.04
N GLU A 61 5.18 -2.64 6.85
CA GLU A 61 5.22 -1.23 6.46
C GLU A 61 3.84 -0.57 6.52
N VAL A 62 2.82 -1.23 5.97
CA VAL A 62 1.44 -0.71 6.03
C VAL A 62 0.96 -0.61 7.48
N LYS A 63 1.24 -1.63 8.31
CA LYS A 63 0.89 -1.60 9.74
C LYS A 63 1.59 -0.45 10.46
N SER A 64 2.87 -0.25 10.22
CA SER A 64 3.65 0.86 10.81
C SER A 64 3.12 2.22 10.37
N SER A 65 2.85 2.38 9.07
CA SER A 65 2.29 3.60 8.50
C SER A 65 0.87 3.89 9.02
N ALA A 66 0.03 2.86 9.16
CA ALA A 66 -1.30 3.00 9.72
C ALA A 66 -1.26 3.44 11.19
N VAL A 67 -0.39 2.84 12.01
CA VAL A 67 -0.22 3.23 13.42
C VAL A 67 0.27 4.67 13.52
N LEU A 68 1.28 5.04 12.72
CA LEU A 68 1.79 6.42 12.68
C LEU A 68 0.70 7.41 12.24
N GLY A 69 -0.09 7.07 11.21
CA GLY A 69 -1.21 7.88 10.73
C GLY A 69 -2.29 8.08 11.80
N ILE A 70 -2.64 7.02 12.54
CA ILE A 70 -3.60 7.10 13.66
C ILE A 70 -3.06 8.01 14.76
N ILE A 71 -1.80 7.85 15.17
CA ILE A 71 -1.19 8.69 16.20
C ILE A 71 -1.20 10.16 15.76
N LEU A 72 -0.79 10.44 14.52
CA LEU A 72 -0.77 11.80 13.97
C LEU A 72 -2.17 12.40 13.91
N ALA A 73 -3.17 11.62 13.46
CA ALA A 73 -4.57 12.05 13.44
C ALA A 73 -5.07 12.40 14.83
N VAL A 74 -4.79 11.56 15.85
CA VAL A 74 -5.16 11.82 17.25
C VAL A 74 -4.50 13.09 17.78
N VAL A 75 -3.21 13.31 17.49
CA VAL A 75 -2.48 14.53 17.90
C VAL A 75 -3.10 15.76 17.26
N ILE A 76 -3.35 15.73 15.95
CA ILE A 76 -3.97 16.84 15.23
C ILE A 76 -5.35 17.13 15.80
N LEU A 77 -6.18 16.10 15.99
CA LEU A 77 -7.49 16.23 16.58
C LEU A 77 -7.44 16.85 17.99
N PHE A 78 -6.50 16.41 18.81
CA PHE A 78 -6.30 16.98 20.13
C PHE A 78 -5.95 18.47 20.09
N VAL A 79 -5.06 18.86 19.18
CA VAL A 79 -4.66 20.27 18.97
C VAL A 79 -5.85 21.13 18.53
N PHE A 80 -6.71 20.60 17.62
CA PHE A 80 -7.86 21.31 17.09
C PHE A 80 -9.03 21.35 18.08
N LEU A 81 -9.43 20.22 18.61
CA LEU A 81 -10.58 20.12 19.53
C LEU A 81 -10.26 20.61 20.95
N ARG A 82 -8.98 20.55 21.37
CA ARG A 82 -8.51 20.90 22.71
C ARG A 82 -9.30 20.29 23.86
N ARG A 83 -9.91 19.12 23.62
CA ARG A 83 -10.75 18.38 24.58
C ARG A 83 -10.38 16.91 24.55
N LEU A 84 -9.89 16.39 25.67
CA LEU A 84 -9.49 14.99 25.81
C LEU A 84 -10.67 14.02 25.60
N GLY A 85 -11.88 14.36 26.08
CA GLY A 85 -13.05 13.49 25.96
C GLY A 85 -13.47 13.25 24.50
N THR A 86 -13.59 14.31 23.71
CA THR A 86 -13.95 14.20 22.27
C THR A 86 -12.86 13.54 21.46
N THR A 87 -11.59 13.86 21.74
CA THR A 87 -10.45 13.20 21.09
C THR A 87 -10.43 11.70 21.38
N LEU A 88 -10.72 11.29 22.62
CA LEU A 88 -10.80 9.89 23.00
C LEU A 88 -11.93 9.15 22.25
N ILE A 89 -13.09 9.78 22.07
CA ILE A 89 -14.22 9.20 21.32
C ILE A 89 -13.82 8.92 19.87
N VAL A 90 -13.21 9.90 19.18
CA VAL A 90 -12.75 9.70 17.79
C VAL A 90 -11.64 8.65 17.74
N SER A 91 -10.68 8.71 18.67
CA SER A 91 -9.60 7.73 18.74
C SER A 91 -10.12 6.29 18.93
N LEU A 92 -11.23 6.11 19.64
CA LEU A 92 -11.88 4.81 19.83
C LEU A 92 -12.72 4.40 18.61
N ALA A 93 -13.28 5.36 17.88
CA ALA A 93 -14.07 5.10 16.68
C ALA A 93 -13.20 4.50 15.55
N ILE A 94 -11.94 4.90 15.44
CA ILE A 94 -11.02 4.39 14.40
C ILE A 94 -10.84 2.86 14.49
N PRO A 95 -10.38 2.29 15.62
CA PRO A 95 -10.22 0.84 15.71
C PRO A 95 -11.53 0.07 15.58
N ILE A 96 -12.67 0.62 16.05
CA ILE A 96 -13.99 0.01 15.87
C ILE A 96 -14.33 -0.08 14.37
N SER A 97 -14.11 0.99 13.61
CA SER A 97 -14.35 1.02 12.17
C SER A 97 -13.45 0.04 11.42
N ILE A 98 -12.18 -0.06 11.80
CA ILE A 98 -11.23 -1.01 11.20
C ILE A 98 -11.67 -2.46 11.47
N VAL A 99 -12.07 -2.79 12.69
CA VAL A 99 -12.59 -4.13 13.03
C VAL A 99 -13.87 -4.43 12.26
N ALA A 100 -14.79 -3.46 12.14
CA ALA A 100 -15.99 -3.60 11.31
C ALA A 100 -15.64 -3.84 9.84
N THR A 101 -14.65 -3.14 9.30
CA THR A 101 -14.15 -3.35 7.94
C THR A 101 -13.60 -4.76 7.75
N PHE A 102 -12.79 -5.27 8.68
CA PHE A 102 -12.29 -6.66 8.63
C PHE A 102 -13.41 -7.69 8.64
N ASN A 103 -14.49 -7.46 9.41
CA ASN A 103 -15.64 -8.35 9.38
C ASN A 103 -16.31 -8.36 8.00
N LEU A 104 -16.52 -7.19 7.38
CA LEU A 104 -17.10 -7.11 6.03
C LEU A 104 -16.19 -7.77 4.98
N MET A 105 -14.87 -7.59 5.07
CA MET A 105 -13.89 -8.27 4.21
C MET A 105 -13.98 -9.79 4.37
N PHE A 106 -14.06 -10.28 5.60
CA PHE A 106 -14.15 -11.72 5.90
C PHE A 106 -15.42 -12.34 5.30
N PHE A 107 -16.59 -11.71 5.46
CA PHE A 107 -17.85 -12.19 4.89
C PHE A 107 -17.87 -12.17 3.35
N ASN A 108 -17.07 -11.31 2.73
CA ASN A 108 -16.94 -11.23 1.28
C ASN A 108 -15.72 -12.00 0.73
N HIS A 109 -15.11 -12.86 1.55
CA HIS A 109 -13.98 -13.71 1.17
C HIS A 109 -12.75 -12.95 0.64
N LEU A 110 -12.60 -11.68 1.00
CA LEU A 110 -11.41 -10.90 0.67
C LEU A 110 -10.22 -11.34 1.52
N THR A 111 -9.09 -11.53 0.89
CA THR A 111 -7.84 -11.87 1.57
C THR A 111 -7.01 -10.62 1.86
N LEU A 112 -6.22 -10.67 2.94
CA LEU A 112 -5.25 -9.62 3.21
C LEU A 112 -4.08 -9.74 2.24
N ASN A 113 -4.01 -8.83 1.29
CA ASN A 113 -2.93 -8.68 0.32
C ASN A 113 -2.48 -7.20 0.27
N ILE A 114 -1.48 -6.88 -0.54
CA ILE A 114 -0.94 -5.51 -0.65
C ILE A 114 -2.02 -4.53 -1.09
N MET A 115 -2.91 -4.93 -2.00
CA MET A 115 -3.98 -4.08 -2.53
C MET A 115 -5.06 -3.81 -1.48
N THR A 116 -5.50 -4.85 -0.75
CA THR A 116 -6.47 -4.69 0.34
C THR A 116 -5.90 -3.88 1.50
N LEU A 117 -4.61 -4.05 1.81
CA LEU A 117 -3.94 -3.24 2.83
C LEU A 117 -3.79 -1.78 2.40
N GLY A 118 -3.48 -1.53 1.12
CA GLY A 118 -3.50 -0.18 0.54
C GLY A 118 -4.88 0.45 0.60
N GLY A 119 -5.93 -0.32 0.27
CA GLY A 119 -7.32 0.09 0.42
C GLY A 119 -7.71 0.41 1.86
N LEU A 120 -7.26 -0.42 2.81
CA LEU A 120 -7.49 -0.20 4.25
C LEU A 120 -6.78 1.07 4.75
N ALA A 121 -5.53 1.31 4.33
CA ALA A 121 -4.77 2.50 4.68
C ALA A 121 -5.45 3.78 4.14
N LEU A 122 -5.89 3.75 2.87
CA LEU A 122 -6.65 4.83 2.25
C LEU A 122 -7.99 5.04 2.98
N GLY A 123 -8.73 3.98 3.23
CA GLY A 123 -9.99 4.01 3.97
C GLY A 123 -9.81 4.54 5.40
N ALA A 124 -8.76 4.13 6.10
CA ALA A 124 -8.45 4.61 7.46
C ALA A 124 -8.26 6.13 7.51
N GLY A 125 -7.64 6.73 6.49
CA GLY A 125 -7.54 8.19 6.38
C GLY A 125 -8.90 8.88 6.26
N MET A 126 -9.86 8.27 5.56
CA MET A 126 -11.21 8.81 5.37
C MET A 126 -12.17 8.52 6.54
N LEU A 127 -11.82 7.56 7.42
CA LEU A 127 -12.66 7.19 8.58
C LEU A 127 -12.86 8.35 9.55
N VAL A 128 -11.85 9.19 9.70
CA VAL A 128 -11.81 10.26 10.69
C VAL A 128 -12.74 11.41 10.31
N ASP A 129 -12.93 11.68 9.02
CA ASP A 129 -13.68 12.83 8.53
C ASP A 129 -15.15 12.80 8.96
N ASN A 130 -15.83 11.67 8.77
CA ASN A 130 -17.22 11.50 9.18
C ASN A 130 -17.38 11.67 10.71
N ALA A 131 -16.43 11.13 11.46
CA ALA A 131 -16.41 11.22 12.92
C ALA A 131 -16.29 12.66 13.42
N ILE A 132 -15.40 13.44 12.78
CA ILE A 132 -15.19 14.86 13.12
C ILE A 132 -16.45 15.67 12.88
N VAL A 133 -17.09 15.51 11.72
CA VAL A 133 -18.30 16.28 11.36
C VAL A 133 -19.43 16.00 12.35
N VAL A 134 -19.64 14.75 12.72
CA VAL A 134 -20.69 14.36 13.69
C VAL A 134 -20.40 14.94 15.07
N ILE A 135 -19.18 14.78 15.59
CA ILE A 135 -18.79 15.30 16.91
C ILE A 135 -18.87 16.82 16.96
N GLU A 136 -18.43 17.50 15.92
CA GLU A 136 -18.48 18.97 15.86
C GLU A 136 -19.94 19.47 15.90
N SER A 137 -20.86 18.80 15.19
CA SER A 137 -22.29 19.14 15.23
C SER A 137 -22.92 18.86 16.61
N ILE A 138 -22.61 17.73 17.23
CA ILE A 138 -23.06 17.41 18.59
C ILE A 138 -22.57 18.47 19.56
N PHE A 139 -21.28 18.81 19.48
CA PHE A 139 -20.65 19.79 20.33
C PHE A 139 -21.29 21.18 20.18
N ARG A 140 -21.53 21.62 18.94
CA ARG A 140 -22.17 22.89 18.64
C ARG A 140 -23.60 22.98 19.26
N ASN A 141 -24.36 21.88 19.24
CA ASN A 141 -25.66 21.82 19.84
C ASN A 141 -25.59 21.82 21.37
N GLN A 142 -24.58 21.21 21.98
CA GLN A 142 -24.33 21.32 23.42
C GLN A 142 -23.96 22.75 23.83
N GLU A 143 -23.18 23.49 23.03
CA GLU A 143 -22.90 24.92 23.31
C GLU A 143 -24.12 25.81 23.23
N LYS A 144 -25.17 25.42 22.49
CA LYS A 144 -26.48 26.11 22.47
C LYS A 144 -27.30 25.85 23.72
N GLY A 145 -26.78 25.06 24.68
CA GLY A 145 -27.44 24.78 25.96
C GLY A 145 -28.31 23.52 26.01
N MET A 146 -28.25 22.67 24.99
CA MET A 146 -28.94 21.37 25.01
C MET A 146 -28.26 20.41 25.98
N THR A 147 -29.05 19.50 26.55
CA THR A 147 -28.50 18.41 27.35
C THR A 147 -27.62 17.50 26.47
N ILE A 148 -26.66 16.79 27.05
CA ILE A 148 -25.72 15.92 26.32
C ILE A 148 -26.46 14.96 25.39
N ARG A 149 -27.53 14.34 25.88
CA ARG A 149 -28.30 13.39 25.10
C ARG A 149 -29.09 14.04 23.96
N GLU A 150 -29.71 15.18 24.22
CA GLU A 150 -30.42 15.95 23.18
C GLU A 150 -29.44 16.47 22.14
N ALA A 151 -28.29 16.99 22.56
CA ALA A 151 -27.24 17.44 21.66
C ALA A 151 -26.70 16.30 20.77
N ALA A 152 -26.52 15.09 21.33
CA ALA A 152 -26.09 13.92 20.57
C ALA A 152 -27.13 13.53 19.50
N ILE A 153 -28.42 13.52 19.84
CA ILE A 153 -29.47 13.19 18.86
C ILE A 153 -29.63 14.29 17.82
N ALA A 154 -29.79 15.54 18.25
CA ALA A 154 -30.02 16.67 17.35
C ALA A 154 -28.80 16.92 16.44
N GLY A 155 -27.58 16.92 16.99
CA GLY A 155 -26.37 17.15 16.26
C GLY A 155 -26.09 16.06 15.20
N THR A 156 -26.32 14.79 15.56
CA THR A 156 -26.16 13.70 14.56
C THR A 156 -27.24 13.79 13.49
N SER A 157 -28.51 14.06 13.84
CA SER A 157 -29.61 14.19 12.87
C SER A 157 -29.37 15.35 11.88
N GLU A 158 -28.83 16.47 12.37
CA GLU A 158 -28.51 17.65 11.54
C GLU A 158 -27.54 17.35 10.40
N VAL A 159 -26.52 16.48 10.64
CA VAL A 159 -25.45 16.21 9.67
C VAL A 159 -25.57 14.85 8.98
N ALA A 160 -26.43 13.95 9.48
CA ALA A 160 -26.52 12.58 8.96
C ALA A 160 -26.76 12.53 7.45
N GLY A 161 -27.67 13.34 6.92
CA GLY A 161 -27.95 13.40 5.49
C GLY A 161 -26.74 13.81 4.67
N ALA A 162 -25.97 14.81 5.11
CA ALA A 162 -24.78 15.27 4.44
C ALA A 162 -23.65 14.23 4.48
N VAL A 163 -23.46 13.58 5.62
CA VAL A 163 -22.44 12.54 5.82
C VAL A 163 -22.76 11.29 4.98
N ILE A 164 -24.02 10.87 4.93
CA ILE A 164 -24.46 9.77 4.06
C ILE A 164 -24.21 10.13 2.58
N ALA A 165 -24.63 11.30 2.15
CA ALA A 165 -24.48 11.73 0.75
C ALA A 165 -23.02 11.81 0.34
N SER A 166 -22.15 12.42 1.17
CA SER A 166 -20.70 12.51 0.88
C SER A 166 -20.04 11.13 0.83
N THR A 167 -20.38 10.24 1.75
CA THR A 167 -19.86 8.87 1.79
C THR A 167 -20.30 8.09 0.55
N LEU A 168 -21.57 8.15 0.17
CA LEU A 168 -22.09 7.50 -1.04
C LEU A 168 -21.41 8.06 -2.29
N THR A 169 -21.22 9.37 -2.39
CA THR A 169 -20.51 9.99 -3.51
C THR A 169 -19.08 9.44 -3.62
N THR A 170 -18.39 9.30 -2.51
CA THR A 170 -17.04 8.72 -2.50
C THR A 170 -17.06 7.25 -2.93
N ILE A 171 -18.02 6.44 -2.45
CA ILE A 171 -18.17 5.03 -2.86
C ILE A 171 -18.41 4.93 -4.37
N VAL A 172 -19.26 5.77 -4.95
CA VAL A 172 -19.59 5.77 -6.37
C VAL A 172 -18.35 6.04 -7.24
N VAL A 173 -17.38 6.81 -6.75
CA VAL A 173 -16.10 7.05 -7.45
C VAL A 173 -15.26 5.78 -7.55
N PHE A 174 -15.30 4.89 -6.55
CA PHE A 174 -14.57 3.62 -6.56
C PHE A 174 -15.30 2.49 -7.30
N LEU A 175 -16.61 2.61 -7.50
CA LEU A 175 -17.44 1.56 -8.12
C LEU A 175 -16.99 1.19 -9.55
N PRO A 176 -16.60 2.12 -10.44
CA PRO A 176 -16.12 1.78 -11.77
C PRO A 176 -14.89 0.87 -11.77
N ILE A 177 -14.04 0.93 -10.75
CA ILE A 177 -12.84 0.11 -10.64
C ILE A 177 -13.20 -1.38 -10.50
N VAL A 178 -14.34 -1.69 -9.88
CA VAL A 178 -14.82 -3.07 -9.71
C VAL A 178 -15.21 -3.71 -11.06
N TYR A 179 -15.59 -2.89 -12.03
CA TYR A 179 -15.99 -3.34 -13.37
C TYR A 179 -14.86 -3.31 -14.41
N LEU A 180 -13.64 -2.96 -14.00
CA LEU A 180 -12.48 -3.06 -14.89
C LEU A 180 -12.20 -4.53 -15.24
N HIS A 181 -11.91 -4.79 -16.50
CA HIS A 181 -11.55 -6.10 -17.01
C HIS A 181 -10.03 -6.19 -17.24
N GLY A 182 -9.49 -7.42 -17.21
CA GLY A 182 -8.07 -7.68 -17.40
C GLY A 182 -7.26 -7.66 -16.11
N ALA A 183 -5.95 -7.75 -16.22
CA ALA A 183 -5.03 -7.86 -15.08
C ALA A 183 -5.14 -6.69 -14.11
N SER A 184 -5.34 -5.47 -14.61
CA SER A 184 -5.54 -4.27 -13.78
C SER A 184 -6.83 -4.36 -12.96
N GLY A 185 -7.92 -4.88 -13.54
CA GLY A 185 -9.19 -5.07 -12.84
C GLY A 185 -9.04 -6.03 -11.66
N GLU A 186 -8.43 -7.19 -11.87
CA GLU A 186 -8.21 -8.18 -10.81
C GLU A 186 -7.33 -7.64 -9.67
N LEU A 187 -6.35 -6.80 -9.97
CA LEU A 187 -5.49 -6.19 -8.95
C LEU A 187 -6.23 -5.13 -8.12
N PHE A 188 -6.97 -4.23 -8.76
CA PHE A 188 -7.57 -3.08 -8.06
C PHE A 188 -8.96 -3.34 -7.49
N LYS A 189 -9.64 -4.42 -7.92
CA LYS A 189 -10.97 -4.81 -7.45
C LYS A 189 -11.02 -5.00 -5.93
N ASP A 190 -10.06 -5.73 -5.38
CA ASP A 190 -9.96 -5.98 -3.94
C ASP A 190 -9.71 -4.70 -3.15
N GLN A 191 -8.92 -3.76 -3.71
CA GLN A 191 -8.70 -2.45 -3.12
C GLN A 191 -9.99 -1.63 -3.09
N ALA A 192 -10.72 -1.57 -4.22
CA ALA A 192 -11.96 -0.81 -4.33
C ALA A 192 -13.04 -1.32 -3.34
N TRP A 193 -13.18 -2.64 -3.22
CA TRP A 193 -14.07 -3.24 -2.22
C TRP A 193 -13.64 -2.93 -0.79
N THR A 194 -12.34 -2.98 -0.49
CA THR A 194 -11.84 -2.69 0.86
C THR A 194 -12.09 -1.23 1.25
N VAL A 195 -11.87 -0.28 0.33
CA VAL A 195 -12.21 1.14 0.54
C VAL A 195 -13.71 1.30 0.76
N THR A 196 -14.53 0.67 -0.06
CA THR A 196 -16.00 0.70 0.09
C THR A 196 -16.44 0.19 1.45
N PHE A 197 -15.92 -0.95 1.90
CA PHE A 197 -16.24 -1.51 3.22
C PHE A 197 -15.76 -0.62 4.36
N SER A 198 -14.58 0.01 4.21
CA SER A 198 -14.08 0.98 5.19
C SER A 198 -15.02 2.19 5.32
N LEU A 199 -15.47 2.73 4.19
CA LEU A 199 -16.38 3.88 4.15
C LEU A 199 -17.74 3.54 4.75
N VAL A 200 -18.32 2.39 4.41
CA VAL A 200 -19.59 1.91 4.98
C VAL A 200 -19.44 1.71 6.50
N SER A 201 -18.36 1.08 6.95
CA SER A 201 -18.08 0.87 8.38
C SER A 201 -17.93 2.20 9.12
N SER A 202 -17.22 3.17 8.51
CA SER A 202 -17.06 4.52 9.06
C SER A 202 -18.40 5.23 9.23
N LEU A 203 -19.23 5.21 8.19
CA LEU A 203 -20.54 5.80 8.20
C LEU A 203 -21.39 5.24 9.35
N PHE A 204 -21.38 3.92 9.51
CA PHE A 204 -22.12 3.23 10.55
C PHE A 204 -21.63 3.64 11.95
N VAL A 205 -20.30 3.67 12.14
CA VAL A 205 -19.69 4.08 13.40
C VAL A 205 -19.96 5.56 13.68
N ALA A 206 -19.89 6.43 12.68
CA ALA A 206 -20.11 7.86 12.84
C ALA A 206 -21.55 8.18 13.27
N ILE A 207 -22.54 7.51 12.70
CA ILE A 207 -23.95 7.82 12.97
C ILE A 207 -24.47 7.12 14.24
N LEU A 208 -23.98 5.92 14.57
CA LEU A 208 -24.51 5.12 15.68
C LEU A 208 -23.58 5.08 16.90
N VAL A 209 -22.30 4.79 16.68
CA VAL A 209 -21.37 4.54 17.79
C VAL A 209 -20.90 5.85 18.42
N ILE A 210 -20.59 6.85 17.62
CA ILE A 210 -20.09 8.14 18.13
C ILE A 210 -21.09 8.85 19.05
N PRO A 211 -22.37 9.06 18.66
CA PRO A 211 -23.31 9.72 19.57
C PRO A 211 -23.53 8.93 20.84
N MET A 212 -23.54 7.58 20.76
CA MET A 212 -23.64 6.73 21.97
C MET A 212 -22.41 6.87 22.87
N LEU A 213 -21.20 6.89 22.32
CA LEU A 213 -19.98 7.09 23.09
C LEU A 213 -19.94 8.50 23.70
N TYR A 214 -20.42 9.49 22.96
CA TYR A 214 -20.48 10.88 23.45
C TYR A 214 -21.37 11.00 24.68
N ASP A 215 -22.59 10.44 24.65
CA ASP A 215 -23.50 10.42 25.79
C ASP A 215 -22.88 9.69 27.01
N ARG A 216 -22.22 8.54 26.78
CA ARG A 216 -21.63 7.74 27.86
C ARG A 216 -20.38 8.36 28.48
N ILE A 217 -19.49 8.92 27.70
CA ILE A 217 -18.19 9.44 28.17
C ILE A 217 -18.37 10.83 28.76
N THR A 218 -19.09 11.72 28.06
CA THR A 218 -19.30 13.12 28.53
C THR A 218 -20.30 13.17 29.66
N GLY A 219 -21.37 12.37 29.63
CA GLY A 219 -22.37 12.30 30.70
C GLY A 219 -21.85 11.78 32.03
N ARG A 220 -20.74 11.06 32.06
CA ARG A 220 -20.05 10.68 33.30
C ARG A 220 -19.20 11.82 33.88
N GLN A 221 -18.60 12.67 33.02
CA GLN A 221 -17.78 13.79 33.46
C GLN A 221 -18.60 14.91 34.10
N ASP A 222 -19.79 15.21 33.58
CA ASP A 222 -20.68 16.24 34.19
C ASP A 222 -21.28 15.82 35.52
N ARG A 223 -21.42 14.54 35.81
CA ARG A 223 -21.88 14.04 37.10
C ARG A 223 -20.83 14.13 38.23
N GLY A 224 -19.57 14.32 37.86
CA GLY A 224 -18.44 14.36 38.81
C GLY A 224 -17.83 15.75 39.02
N ALA A 225 -18.08 16.70 38.15
CA ALA A 225 -17.56 18.06 38.23
C ALA A 225 -18.76 19.03 38.14
N GLY A 226 -19.16 19.60 39.26
CA GLY A 226 -20.23 20.58 39.32
C GLY A 226 -20.03 21.71 38.30
N GLY A 227 -21.00 21.84 37.41
CA GLY A 227 -21.35 22.93 36.54
C GLY A 227 -20.25 23.92 36.13
N GLY A 228 -19.64 23.68 35.02
CA GLY A 228 -18.74 24.65 34.40
C GLY A 228 -18.33 24.22 33.01
N THR A 229 -19.23 24.30 32.04
CA THR A 229 -18.86 24.25 30.60
C THR A 229 -17.97 25.44 30.28
N ARG A 230 -16.66 25.34 30.55
CA ARG A 230 -15.71 26.28 30.01
C ARG A 230 -15.69 26.09 28.49
N GLY A 231 -16.35 27.03 27.80
CA GLY A 231 -16.30 27.17 26.36
C GLY A 231 -14.84 27.04 25.89
N GLY A 232 -14.53 25.96 25.19
CA GLY A 232 -13.22 25.79 24.58
C GLY A 232 -13.04 26.91 23.58
N ASN A 233 -12.03 27.76 23.80
CA ASN A 233 -11.60 28.72 22.79
C ASN A 233 -11.14 27.93 21.55
N GLY A 234 -12.05 27.69 20.61
CA GLY A 234 -11.67 27.22 19.28
C GLY A 234 -10.59 28.16 18.72
N ILE A 235 -9.70 27.63 17.91
CA ILE A 235 -8.65 28.43 17.26
C ILE A 235 -9.35 29.50 16.42
N ARG A 236 -9.53 30.70 16.98
CA ARG A 236 -9.98 31.87 16.21
C ARG A 236 -8.81 32.36 15.38
N ILE A 237 -8.82 31.96 14.10
CA ILE A 237 -7.88 32.49 13.11
C ILE A 237 -8.31 33.94 12.82
N THR A 238 -7.78 34.88 13.60
CA THR A 238 -8.15 36.28 13.54
C THR A 238 -7.89 36.92 12.16
N GLY A 239 -7.03 36.33 11.34
CA GLY A 239 -6.71 36.80 9.97
C GLY A 239 -7.62 36.26 8.87
N TYR A 240 -8.49 35.26 9.14
CA TYR A 240 -9.30 34.63 8.11
C TYR A 240 -10.36 35.55 7.50
N SER A 241 -11.10 36.25 8.34
CA SER A 241 -12.17 37.17 7.92
C SER A 241 -11.71 38.28 6.97
N PRO A 242 -10.62 39.03 7.25
CA PRO A 242 -10.14 40.06 6.33
C PRO A 242 -9.56 39.43 5.04
N LEU A 243 -8.88 38.28 5.12
CA LEU A 243 -8.39 37.55 3.96
C LEU A 243 -9.54 37.16 3.03
N LEU A 244 -10.58 36.52 3.57
CA LEU A 244 -11.76 36.12 2.82
C LEU A 244 -12.45 37.30 2.14
N ARG A 245 -12.62 38.42 2.84
CA ARG A 245 -13.20 39.66 2.28
C ARG A 245 -12.36 40.20 1.11
N THR A 246 -11.05 40.17 1.21
CA THR A 246 -10.14 40.60 0.15
C THR A 246 -10.23 39.69 -1.09
N LEU A 247 -10.26 38.37 -0.87
CA LEU A 247 -10.41 37.38 -1.95
C LEU A 247 -11.76 37.52 -2.67
N LEU A 248 -12.85 37.68 -1.91
CA LEU A 248 -14.19 37.88 -2.48
C LEU A 248 -14.28 39.21 -3.26
N ARG A 249 -13.62 40.27 -2.78
CA ARG A 249 -13.57 41.53 -3.50
C ARG A 249 -12.78 41.44 -4.81
N ARG A 250 -11.76 40.56 -4.86
CA ARG A 250 -10.92 40.33 -6.05
C ARG A 250 -11.25 38.99 -6.73
N ARG A 251 -12.53 38.57 -6.74
CA ARG A 251 -12.99 37.27 -7.22
C ARG A 251 -12.43 36.86 -8.59
N TRP A 252 -12.33 37.81 -9.53
CA TRP A 252 -11.81 37.54 -10.87
C TRP A 252 -10.31 37.21 -10.86
N VAL A 253 -9.54 37.80 -9.97
CA VAL A 253 -8.11 37.50 -9.81
C VAL A 253 -7.96 36.06 -9.24
N VAL A 254 -8.79 35.70 -8.26
CA VAL A 254 -8.77 34.36 -7.68
C VAL A 254 -9.13 33.30 -8.72
N ILE A 255 -10.18 33.54 -9.51
CA ILE A 255 -10.59 32.65 -10.61
C ILE A 255 -9.47 32.57 -11.66
N GLY A 256 -8.87 33.67 -12.04
CA GLY A 256 -7.76 33.72 -12.99
C GLY A 256 -6.54 32.93 -12.51
N CYS A 257 -6.16 33.08 -11.23
CA CYS A 257 -5.09 32.29 -10.64
C CYS A 257 -5.41 30.77 -10.59
N ALA A 258 -6.65 30.41 -10.26
CA ALA A 258 -7.07 29.02 -10.23
C ALA A 258 -7.04 28.38 -11.63
N LEU A 259 -7.54 29.10 -12.65
CA LEU A 259 -7.46 28.64 -14.04
C LEU A 259 -6.01 28.55 -14.54
N MET A 260 -5.17 29.51 -14.18
CA MET A 260 -3.75 29.49 -14.53
C MET A 260 -3.05 28.27 -13.94
N LEU A 261 -3.29 27.97 -12.66
CA LEU A 261 -2.76 26.76 -12.02
C LEU A 261 -3.26 25.49 -12.68
N LEU A 262 -4.53 25.44 -13.07
CA LEU A 262 -5.11 24.30 -13.78
C LEU A 262 -4.42 24.09 -15.15
N VAL A 263 -4.20 25.17 -15.90
CA VAL A 263 -3.52 25.13 -17.21
C VAL A 263 -2.07 24.66 -17.04
N ILE A 264 -1.35 25.24 -16.06
CA ILE A 264 0.04 24.81 -15.74
C ILE A 264 0.08 23.34 -15.37
N ALA A 265 -0.82 22.87 -14.51
CA ALA A 265 -0.91 21.45 -14.15
C ALA A 265 -1.16 20.59 -15.39
N GLY A 266 -2.09 20.96 -16.26
CA GLY A 266 -2.36 20.24 -17.51
C GLY A 266 -1.17 20.17 -18.45
N LEU A 267 -0.39 21.24 -18.54
CA LEU A 267 0.84 21.29 -19.36
C LEU A 267 1.97 20.42 -18.78
N LEU A 268 1.97 20.17 -17.47
CA LEU A 268 2.97 19.32 -16.81
C LEU A 268 2.66 17.83 -16.92
N VAL A 269 1.41 17.43 -17.14
CA VAL A 269 1.00 16.03 -17.26
C VAL A 269 1.84 15.21 -18.27
N PRO A 270 2.15 15.71 -19.49
CA PRO A 270 2.96 14.94 -20.44
C PRO A 270 4.40 14.70 -20.00
N PHE A 271 4.91 15.48 -19.05
CA PHE A 271 6.27 15.31 -18.51
C PHE A 271 6.32 14.29 -17.36
N ILE A 272 5.17 13.84 -16.86
CA ILE A 272 5.09 12.81 -15.84
C ILE A 272 5.16 11.45 -16.55
N GLY A 273 6.24 10.70 -16.28
CA GLY A 273 6.38 9.34 -16.79
C GLY A 273 5.24 8.44 -16.30
N THR A 274 4.78 7.52 -17.15
CA THR A 274 3.76 6.53 -16.77
C THR A 274 4.43 5.18 -16.54
N GLU A 275 4.34 4.67 -15.31
CA GLU A 275 4.76 3.32 -14.96
C GLU A 275 3.56 2.54 -14.43
N PHE A 276 3.41 1.30 -14.87
CA PHE A 276 2.27 0.45 -14.46
C PHE A 276 2.43 -0.03 -13.01
N MET A 277 3.66 -0.39 -12.61
CA MET A 277 4.00 -0.74 -11.23
C MET A 277 5.31 -0.07 -10.83
N PRO A 278 5.36 0.62 -9.69
CA PRO A 278 6.64 1.07 -9.16
C PRO A 278 7.48 -0.17 -8.89
N ARG A 279 8.72 -0.18 -9.36
CA ARG A 279 9.65 -1.27 -9.09
C ARG A 279 9.78 -1.39 -7.58
N ALA A 280 9.09 -2.37 -7.01
CA ALA A 280 9.18 -2.65 -5.58
C ALA A 280 10.67 -2.83 -5.27
N GLY A 281 11.20 -2.06 -4.33
CA GLY A 281 12.62 -1.89 -4.03
C GLY A 281 13.43 -3.16 -3.75
N SER A 282 13.19 -4.21 -4.51
CA SER A 282 14.05 -5.39 -4.58
C SER A 282 15.32 -4.94 -5.28
N LYS A 283 16.44 -4.96 -4.56
CA LYS A 283 17.77 -4.80 -5.14
C LYS A 283 18.08 -5.99 -6.06
N ALA A 284 17.22 -6.23 -7.05
CA ALA A 284 17.32 -7.32 -8.00
C ALA A 284 16.77 -6.91 -9.37
N PHE A 285 17.40 -7.37 -10.42
CA PHE A 285 16.91 -7.26 -11.79
C PHE A 285 17.07 -8.60 -12.53
N SER A 286 16.36 -8.75 -13.64
CA SER A 286 16.44 -9.95 -14.48
C SER A 286 16.80 -9.53 -15.89
N ALA A 287 17.77 -10.23 -16.47
CA ALA A 287 18.12 -10.14 -17.88
C ALA A 287 17.59 -11.38 -18.59
N VAL A 288 16.83 -11.16 -19.67
CA VAL A 288 16.41 -12.23 -20.58
C VAL A 288 17.37 -12.23 -21.76
N ILE A 289 18.01 -13.35 -21.99
CA ILE A 289 19.03 -13.54 -23.01
C ILE A 289 18.44 -14.43 -24.09
N LYS A 290 18.43 -13.95 -25.32
CA LYS A 290 17.99 -14.72 -26.50
C LYS A 290 19.13 -14.83 -27.48
N LEU A 291 19.44 -16.05 -27.89
CA LEU A 291 20.38 -16.35 -28.94
C LEU A 291 19.62 -16.74 -30.23
N PRO A 292 20.25 -16.71 -31.40
CA PRO A 292 19.60 -17.11 -32.63
C PRO A 292 18.95 -18.49 -32.53
N GLU A 293 17.79 -18.65 -33.21
CA GLU A 293 17.10 -19.95 -33.26
C GLU A 293 18.01 -21.07 -33.78
N GLY A 294 17.92 -22.24 -33.15
CA GLY A 294 18.77 -23.40 -33.45
C GLY A 294 20.08 -23.45 -32.69
N THR A 295 20.35 -22.47 -31.79
CA THR A 295 21.53 -22.53 -30.91
C THR A 295 21.37 -23.68 -29.90
N PRO A 296 22.30 -24.62 -29.78
CA PRO A 296 22.22 -25.72 -28.83
C PRO A 296 22.43 -25.23 -27.39
N LEU A 297 21.84 -25.97 -26.45
CA LEU A 297 21.81 -25.63 -25.02
C LEU A 297 23.22 -25.37 -24.43
N GLU A 298 24.23 -26.16 -24.84
CA GLU A 298 25.62 -25.99 -24.38
C GLU A 298 26.22 -24.65 -24.78
N ARG A 299 25.91 -24.17 -26.00
CA ARG A 299 26.37 -22.87 -26.48
C ARG A 299 25.72 -21.73 -25.77
N THR A 300 24.39 -21.84 -25.53
CA THR A 300 23.65 -20.89 -24.71
C THR A 300 24.19 -20.86 -23.27
N ALA A 301 24.49 -22.01 -22.70
CA ALA A 301 25.07 -22.12 -21.36
C ALA A 301 26.47 -21.49 -21.26
N SER A 302 27.26 -21.59 -22.32
CA SER A 302 28.59 -20.97 -22.39
C SER A 302 28.52 -19.44 -22.53
N ALA A 303 27.60 -18.95 -23.35
CA ALA A 303 27.33 -17.51 -23.48
C ALA A 303 26.89 -16.88 -22.17
N VAL A 304 25.93 -17.54 -21.47
CA VAL A 304 25.48 -17.11 -20.16
C VAL A 304 26.62 -17.15 -19.13
N GLY A 305 27.54 -18.14 -19.20
CA GLY A 305 28.72 -18.20 -18.35
C GLY A 305 29.62 -16.97 -18.50
N ASN A 306 29.86 -16.54 -19.72
CA ASN A 306 30.66 -15.33 -20.01
C ASN A 306 29.96 -14.06 -19.44
N LEU A 307 28.63 -14.00 -19.52
CA LEU A 307 27.86 -12.88 -18.94
C LEU A 307 27.84 -12.92 -17.41
N GLU A 308 27.83 -14.11 -16.79
CA GLU A 308 27.98 -14.27 -15.35
C GLU A 308 29.34 -13.73 -14.87
N ASP A 309 30.45 -14.08 -15.58
CA ASP A 309 31.78 -13.60 -15.24
C ASP A 309 31.92 -12.08 -15.44
N LEU A 310 31.29 -11.53 -16.49
CA LEU A 310 31.23 -10.08 -16.72
C LEU A 310 30.48 -9.39 -15.57
N MET A 311 29.35 -9.94 -15.15
CA MET A 311 28.56 -9.39 -14.05
C MET A 311 29.31 -9.45 -12.72
N HIS A 312 30.07 -10.53 -12.46
CA HIS A 312 30.94 -10.62 -11.29
C HIS A 312 32.02 -9.53 -11.29
N THR A 313 32.56 -9.22 -12.45
CA THR A 313 33.55 -8.15 -12.62
C THR A 313 32.96 -6.76 -12.33
N ILE A 314 31.73 -6.49 -12.83
CA ILE A 314 31.04 -5.21 -12.64
C ILE A 314 30.61 -5.04 -11.17
N SER A 315 30.10 -6.10 -10.55
CA SER A 315 29.50 -6.03 -9.22
C SER A 315 30.46 -6.22 -8.06
N GLN A 316 31.78 -6.38 -8.31
CA GLN A 316 32.79 -6.68 -7.29
C GLN A 316 32.43 -7.91 -6.43
N ASP A 317 32.41 -9.06 -7.03
CA ASP A 317 32.31 -10.47 -6.54
C ASP A 317 31.57 -10.78 -5.22
N SER A 318 31.65 -9.91 -4.23
CA SER A 318 31.08 -10.15 -2.88
C SER A 318 29.66 -9.60 -2.66
N LEU A 319 29.09 -8.88 -3.64
CA LEU A 319 27.92 -8.05 -3.43
C LEU A 319 26.65 -8.55 -4.13
N CYS A 320 26.73 -9.55 -5.00
CA CYS A 320 25.57 -10.07 -5.71
C CYS A 320 25.47 -11.61 -5.70
N THR A 321 24.26 -12.11 -5.81
CA THR A 321 23.98 -13.51 -6.14
C THR A 321 23.40 -13.54 -7.55
N ILE A 322 24.07 -14.25 -8.46
CA ILE A 322 23.62 -14.45 -9.83
C ILE A 322 22.97 -15.81 -9.91
N TYR A 323 21.70 -15.84 -10.27
CA TYR A 323 20.93 -17.05 -10.53
C TYR A 323 20.59 -17.10 -12.02
N SER A 324 21.06 -18.12 -12.73
CA SER A 324 20.83 -18.28 -14.15
C SER A 324 20.09 -19.57 -14.45
N HIS A 325 19.07 -19.44 -15.28
CA HIS A 325 18.31 -20.55 -15.83
C HIS A 325 18.47 -20.56 -17.34
N VAL A 326 19.05 -21.62 -17.89
CA VAL A 326 19.37 -21.75 -19.32
C VAL A 326 18.53 -22.87 -19.94
N GLY A 327 17.87 -22.55 -21.07
CA GLY A 327 16.97 -23.45 -21.77
C GLY A 327 15.55 -23.45 -21.25
N SER A 328 14.65 -24.13 -21.96
CA SER A 328 13.25 -24.27 -21.56
C SER A 328 13.13 -24.98 -20.21
N GLY A 329 12.49 -24.33 -19.28
CA GLY A 329 12.22 -24.86 -17.94
C GLY A 329 10.83 -24.50 -17.48
N SER A 330 10.11 -25.44 -16.93
CA SER A 330 8.77 -25.34 -16.38
C SER A 330 8.72 -24.38 -15.18
N GLY A 331 8.88 -23.06 -15.40
CA GLY A 331 9.01 -22.12 -14.29
C GLY A 331 8.39 -20.73 -14.45
N SER A 332 8.03 -20.32 -15.65
CA SER A 332 7.37 -19.04 -15.88
C SER A 332 5.98 -19.26 -16.48
N GLU A 333 4.96 -18.65 -15.87
CA GLU A 333 3.57 -18.75 -16.34
C GLU A 333 3.33 -18.12 -17.73
N ASN A 334 4.34 -17.47 -18.30
CA ASN A 334 4.23 -16.73 -19.57
C ASN A 334 5.00 -17.34 -20.76
N ASP A 335 5.79 -18.41 -20.55
CA ASP A 335 6.76 -18.82 -21.58
C ASP A 335 6.38 -20.13 -22.26
N ILE A 336 5.42 -20.04 -23.17
CA ILE A 336 4.99 -21.16 -24.06
C ILE A 336 6.02 -21.42 -25.18
N PHE A 337 7.04 -20.53 -25.37
CA PHE A 337 7.98 -20.55 -26.50
C PHE A 337 9.47 -20.44 -26.13
N GLU A 338 9.87 -20.84 -24.91
CA GLU A 338 11.28 -20.85 -24.58
C GLU A 338 11.97 -22.12 -25.13
N GLY A 339 12.89 -21.88 -26.06
CA GLY A 339 13.77 -22.93 -26.64
C GLY A 339 15.08 -23.06 -25.86
N GLU A 340 15.95 -23.95 -26.37
CA GLU A 340 17.32 -24.13 -25.85
C GLU A 340 18.22 -22.90 -26.03
N ASN A 341 17.79 -21.96 -26.90
CA ASN A 341 18.45 -20.71 -27.21
C ASN A 341 18.14 -19.55 -26.26
N THR A 342 17.34 -19.78 -25.24
CA THR A 342 16.93 -18.73 -24.30
C THR A 342 17.49 -18.99 -22.90
N ALA A 343 17.74 -17.90 -22.15
CA ALA A 343 18.14 -17.97 -20.76
C ALA A 343 17.60 -16.76 -19.98
N VAL A 344 17.38 -16.96 -18.69
CA VAL A 344 17.03 -15.90 -17.75
C VAL A 344 18.09 -15.82 -16.67
N MET A 345 18.74 -14.67 -16.55
CA MET A 345 19.70 -14.39 -15.51
C MET A 345 19.10 -13.40 -14.51
N LYS A 346 18.98 -13.80 -13.26
CA LYS A 346 18.49 -12.96 -12.16
C LYS A 346 19.64 -12.56 -11.27
N VAL A 347 19.88 -11.26 -11.19
CA VAL A 347 20.92 -10.67 -10.34
C VAL A 347 20.27 -10.10 -9.09
N ILE A 348 20.72 -10.55 -7.93
CA ILE A 348 20.21 -10.12 -6.61
C ILE A 348 21.39 -9.44 -5.90
N LEU A 349 21.28 -8.13 -5.73
CA LEU A 349 22.27 -7.33 -5.01
C LEU A 349 22.09 -7.45 -3.49
N SER A 350 23.20 -7.47 -2.76
CA SER A 350 23.15 -7.45 -1.30
C SER A 350 22.50 -6.16 -0.77
N PRO A 351 21.76 -6.20 0.35
CA PRO A 351 21.27 -4.99 1.02
C PRO A 351 22.37 -3.97 1.33
N SER A 352 23.60 -4.43 1.53
CA SER A 352 24.78 -3.61 1.80
C SER A 352 25.45 -3.01 0.56
N CYS A 353 24.97 -3.35 -0.66
CA CYS A 353 25.50 -2.80 -1.89
C CYS A 353 25.25 -1.28 -1.98
N PRO A 354 26.30 -0.44 -2.09
CA PRO A 354 26.13 1.01 -2.17
C PRO A 354 25.62 1.49 -3.52
N VAL A 355 25.74 0.65 -4.57
CA VAL A 355 25.38 1.01 -5.94
C VAL A 355 23.90 0.66 -6.18
N PRO A 356 23.10 1.58 -6.74
CA PRO A 356 21.71 1.30 -7.09
C PRO A 356 21.62 0.26 -8.22
N PRO A 357 20.60 -0.60 -8.24
CA PRO A 357 20.42 -1.64 -9.27
C PRO A 357 20.42 -1.10 -10.69
N GLU A 358 19.92 0.11 -10.88
CA GLU A 358 19.81 0.78 -12.16
C GLU A 358 21.16 1.12 -12.76
N GLU A 359 22.12 1.50 -11.93
CA GLU A 359 23.48 1.82 -12.35
C GLU A 359 24.25 0.56 -12.73
N VAL A 360 24.11 -0.52 -11.94
CA VAL A 360 24.68 -1.83 -12.25
C VAL A 360 24.09 -2.38 -13.55
N MET A 361 22.78 -2.22 -13.75
CA MET A 361 22.10 -2.62 -14.97
C MET A 361 22.60 -1.81 -16.18
N ALA A 362 22.77 -0.49 -16.05
CA ALA A 362 23.26 0.36 -17.14
C ALA A 362 24.71 0.00 -17.53
N GLN A 363 25.58 -0.25 -16.55
CA GLN A 363 26.95 -0.71 -16.80
C GLN A 363 26.97 -2.08 -17.49
N PHE A 364 26.07 -2.99 -17.08
CA PHE A 364 25.95 -4.30 -17.70
C PHE A 364 25.48 -4.21 -19.16
N VAL A 365 24.44 -3.43 -19.42
CA VAL A 365 23.94 -3.21 -20.81
C VAL A 365 25.03 -2.60 -21.68
N GLN A 366 25.71 -1.57 -21.20
CA GLN A 366 26.81 -0.94 -21.96
C GLN A 366 27.94 -1.92 -22.26
N ALA A 367 28.31 -2.79 -21.33
CA ALA A 367 29.36 -3.79 -21.52
C ALA A 367 28.92 -4.96 -22.43
N THR A 368 27.61 -5.15 -22.63
CA THR A 368 27.07 -6.21 -23.50
C THR A 368 26.73 -5.73 -24.92
N GLU A 369 26.63 -4.41 -25.17
CA GLU A 369 26.35 -3.85 -26.50
C GLU A 369 27.41 -4.21 -27.54
N ASP A 370 28.66 -4.43 -27.12
CA ASP A 370 29.77 -4.82 -28.00
C ASP A 370 29.84 -6.34 -28.30
N THR A 371 28.90 -7.12 -27.73
CA THR A 371 28.94 -8.60 -27.91
C THR A 371 28.02 -9.01 -29.05
N GLU A 372 28.64 -9.29 -30.23
CA GLU A 372 27.93 -9.75 -31.43
C GLU A 372 27.06 -10.99 -31.16
N GLY A 373 25.77 -10.94 -31.50
CA GLY A 373 24.84 -12.07 -31.50
C GLY A 373 24.02 -12.27 -30.22
N LEU A 374 23.96 -11.29 -29.33
CA LEU A 374 23.03 -11.22 -28.20
C LEU A 374 21.89 -10.24 -28.49
N GLU A 375 20.65 -10.70 -28.39
CA GLU A 375 19.43 -9.87 -28.32
C GLU A 375 18.86 -9.81 -26.89
#